data_669f8ccda4937ef09c582bca4ac8c11c
#
_entry.id   669f8ccda4937ef09c582bca4ac8c11c
#
_cell.length_a   1.000
_cell.length_b   1.000
_cell.length_c   1.000
_cell.angle_alpha   90.00
_cell.angle_beta   90.00
_cell.angle_gamma   90.00
#
_symmetry.space_group_name_H-M   'P 1'
#
loop_
_entity.id
_entity.type
_entity.pdbx_description
1 polymer ?
#
loop_
_entity_poly.entity_id
_entity_poly.type
_entity_poly.pdbx_seq_one_letter_code
_entity_poly.pdbx_strand_id
1 'polypeptide(L)'
;MSIPKNPLILVPARMASTRLPGKPLADIHGEPMIVHVWRRAMEADLGPVVVAVSEQEVADAVRGAGGTAVMTRPDHPSGSDRVFGALQTVDPDGKHDAVINVQGDLPTISPDVIKAAVPPFGDSEVDITTLICEITEDSEKTNPNVVKAVVGLSPGNNC
;
A
#
# COMPACT_ATOMS: atom_id res chain seq x y z
N MET A 1 -7.97 19.35 -9.37
CA MET A 1 -6.56 18.94 -9.58
C MET A 1 -6.47 18.10 -10.83
N SER A 2 -5.30 17.92 -11.41
CA SER A 2 -5.12 16.96 -12.52
C SER A 2 -4.72 15.62 -11.94
N ILE A 3 -4.90 14.53 -12.72
CA ILE A 3 -4.36 13.21 -12.37
C ILE A 3 -2.89 13.37 -11.94
N PRO A 4 -2.45 12.75 -10.82
CA PRO A 4 -1.08 12.83 -10.34
C PRO A 4 -0.06 12.49 -11.42
N LYS A 5 1.00 13.29 -11.49
CA LYS A 5 2.06 13.14 -12.51
C LYS A 5 3.36 12.59 -11.91
N ASN A 6 3.50 12.69 -10.60
CA ASN A 6 4.68 12.24 -9.87
C ASN A 6 4.29 11.54 -8.56
N PRO A 7 3.47 10.47 -8.61
CA PRO A 7 3.11 9.74 -7.40
C PRO A 7 4.29 8.97 -6.82
N LEU A 8 4.26 8.75 -5.51
CA LEU A 8 5.17 7.89 -4.77
C LEU A 8 4.40 6.68 -4.25
N ILE A 9 4.91 5.47 -4.50
CA ILE A 9 4.34 4.25 -3.92
C ILE A 9 5.09 3.91 -2.64
N LEU A 10 4.37 3.78 -1.53
CA LEU A 10 4.90 3.36 -0.24
C LEU A 10 4.28 2.03 0.18
N VAL A 11 5.14 1.07 0.54
CA VAL A 11 4.74 -0.27 0.99
C VAL A 11 5.13 -0.44 2.45
N PRO A 12 4.18 -0.30 3.41
CA PRO A 12 4.49 -0.51 4.82
C PRO A 12 4.65 -2.00 5.13
N ALA A 13 5.73 -2.35 5.84
CA ALA A 13 5.99 -3.71 6.30
C ALA A 13 6.54 -3.73 7.73
N ARG A 14 6.12 -4.72 8.53
CA ARG A 14 6.61 -4.96 9.89
C ARG A 14 6.59 -6.44 10.22
N MET A 15 7.56 -6.90 11.00
CA MET A 15 7.64 -8.29 11.47
C MET A 15 6.57 -8.62 12.50
N ALA A 16 6.16 -7.65 13.31
CA ALA A 16 5.13 -7.81 14.34
C ALA A 16 3.76 -8.00 13.70
N SER A 17 3.38 -9.24 13.48
CA SER A 17 2.05 -9.66 13.05
C SER A 17 1.53 -10.71 14.03
N THR A 18 0.33 -10.48 14.58
CA THR A 18 -0.29 -11.42 15.55
C THR A 18 -0.71 -12.74 14.91
N ARG A 19 -1.10 -12.72 13.65
CA ARG A 19 -1.58 -13.90 12.91
C ARG A 19 -0.45 -14.71 12.27
N LEU A 20 0.60 -14.05 11.79
CA LEU A 20 1.77 -14.69 11.16
C LEU A 20 3.01 -13.85 11.49
N PRO A 21 3.73 -14.16 12.59
CA PRO A 21 5.01 -13.52 12.90
C PRO A 21 6.01 -13.69 11.76
N GLY A 22 6.77 -12.64 11.46
CA GLY A 22 7.73 -12.69 10.34
C GLY A 22 7.12 -12.68 8.95
N LYS A 23 5.83 -12.35 8.83
CA LYS A 23 5.09 -12.36 7.57
C LYS A 23 5.82 -11.73 6.37
N PRO A 24 6.48 -10.56 6.46
CA PRO A 24 7.19 -9.97 5.32
C PRO A 24 8.31 -10.85 4.75
N LEU A 25 8.94 -11.67 5.59
CA LEU A 25 10.02 -12.58 5.20
C LEU A 25 9.54 -14.03 4.94
N ALA A 26 8.23 -14.29 5.02
CA ALA A 26 7.68 -15.60 4.69
C ALA A 26 8.07 -15.97 3.24
N ASP A 27 8.59 -17.19 3.09
CA ASP A 27 9.03 -17.70 1.79
C ASP A 27 7.84 -17.96 0.87
N ILE A 28 7.90 -17.42 -0.33
CA ILE A 28 6.99 -17.71 -1.43
C ILE A 28 7.86 -18.07 -2.64
N HIS A 29 7.93 -19.35 -2.96
CA HIS A 29 8.72 -19.86 -4.09
C HIS A 29 10.20 -19.44 -4.07
N GLY A 30 10.83 -19.44 -2.90
CA GLY A 30 12.23 -19.11 -2.72
C GLY A 30 12.55 -17.64 -2.54
N GLU A 31 11.54 -16.78 -2.43
CA GLU A 31 11.72 -15.35 -2.18
C GLU A 31 10.81 -14.83 -1.06
N PRO A 32 11.27 -13.84 -0.27
CA PRO A 32 10.44 -13.21 0.75
C PRO A 32 9.16 -12.57 0.19
N MET A 33 8.04 -12.73 0.87
CA MET A 33 6.74 -12.17 0.47
C MET A 33 6.82 -10.67 0.14
N ILE A 34 7.58 -9.90 0.91
CA ILE A 34 7.71 -8.46 0.69
C ILE A 34 8.35 -8.11 -0.67
N VAL A 35 9.24 -8.97 -1.17
CA VAL A 35 9.87 -8.79 -2.48
C VAL A 35 8.83 -8.97 -3.60
N HIS A 36 7.91 -9.92 -3.45
CA HIS A 36 6.80 -10.08 -4.40
C HIS A 36 5.89 -8.84 -4.41
N VAL A 37 5.52 -8.33 -3.23
CA VAL A 37 4.70 -7.10 -3.12
C VAL A 37 5.40 -5.91 -3.78
N TRP A 38 6.70 -5.72 -3.49
CA TRP A 38 7.49 -4.67 -4.10
C TRP A 38 7.51 -4.77 -5.63
N ARG A 39 7.72 -5.98 -6.19
CA ARG A 39 7.68 -6.18 -7.66
C ARG A 39 6.33 -5.83 -8.27
N ARG A 40 5.23 -6.27 -7.64
CA ARG A 40 3.87 -5.91 -8.11
C ARG A 40 3.67 -4.41 -8.14
N ALA A 41 4.16 -3.70 -7.11
CA ALA A 41 4.11 -2.25 -7.04
C ALA A 41 4.97 -1.60 -8.15
N MET A 42 6.16 -2.12 -8.42
CA MET A 42 7.02 -1.67 -9.52
C MET A 42 6.38 -1.87 -10.90
N GLU A 43 5.71 -3.00 -11.12
CA GLU A 43 5.02 -3.31 -12.38
C GLU A 43 3.81 -2.39 -12.64
N ALA A 44 3.29 -1.70 -11.63
CA ALA A 44 2.27 -0.68 -11.83
C ALA A 44 2.80 0.55 -12.61
N ASP A 45 4.11 0.77 -12.62
CA ASP A 45 4.79 1.83 -13.40
C ASP A 45 4.16 3.22 -13.21
N LEU A 46 3.82 3.54 -11.97
CA LEU A 46 3.22 4.82 -11.60
C LEU A 46 4.24 5.82 -11.06
N GLY A 47 5.39 5.34 -10.55
CA GLY A 47 6.42 6.17 -9.94
C GLY A 47 7.38 5.33 -9.07
N PRO A 48 8.28 5.97 -8.33
CA PRO A 48 9.20 5.27 -7.45
C PRO A 48 8.46 4.48 -6.38
N VAL A 49 9.02 3.31 -6.01
CA VAL A 49 8.48 2.42 -4.99
C VAL A 49 9.47 2.33 -3.84
N VAL A 50 9.03 2.63 -2.63
CA VAL A 50 9.84 2.52 -1.41
C VAL A 50 9.12 1.65 -0.37
N VAL A 51 9.84 0.68 0.19
CA VAL A 51 9.32 -0.16 1.26
C VAL A 51 9.67 0.46 2.60
N ALA A 52 8.66 0.77 3.41
CA ALA A 52 8.79 1.37 4.74
C ALA A 52 8.83 0.27 5.80
N VAL A 53 9.98 0.06 6.43
CA VAL A 53 10.23 -1.08 7.32
C VAL A 53 10.68 -0.64 8.71
N SER A 54 10.51 -1.48 9.70
CA SER A 54 11.03 -1.27 11.06
C SER A 54 12.21 -2.20 11.40
N GLU A 55 12.44 -3.26 10.64
CA GLU A 55 13.46 -4.26 10.90
C GLU A 55 14.49 -4.30 9.76
N GLN A 56 15.78 -4.37 10.14
CA GLN A 56 16.89 -4.35 9.20
C GLN A 56 16.86 -5.52 8.21
N GLU A 57 16.50 -6.70 8.68
CA GLU A 57 16.40 -7.91 7.86
C GLU A 57 15.37 -7.81 6.73
N VAL A 58 14.27 -7.09 6.96
CA VAL A 58 13.28 -6.80 5.89
C VAL A 58 13.85 -5.80 4.89
N ALA A 59 14.56 -4.77 5.39
CA ALA A 59 15.24 -3.81 4.51
C ALA A 59 16.30 -4.50 3.63
N ASP A 60 17.07 -5.41 4.21
CA ASP A 60 18.13 -6.14 3.49
C ASP A 60 17.54 -7.06 2.41
N ALA A 61 16.43 -7.73 2.70
CA ALA A 61 15.73 -8.56 1.71
C ALA A 61 15.27 -7.72 0.50
N VAL A 62 14.67 -6.56 0.75
CA VAL A 62 14.22 -5.65 -0.31
C VAL A 62 15.40 -5.11 -1.13
N ARG A 63 16.46 -4.64 -0.45
CA ARG A 63 17.67 -4.11 -1.10
C ARG A 63 18.42 -5.19 -1.88
N GLY A 64 18.49 -6.41 -1.34
CA GLY A 64 19.07 -7.56 -2.03
C GLY A 64 18.37 -7.91 -3.33
N ALA A 65 17.07 -7.63 -3.43
CA ALA A 65 16.29 -7.78 -4.66
C ALA A 65 16.37 -6.55 -5.61
N GLY A 66 17.14 -5.51 -5.24
CA GLY A 66 17.30 -4.28 -6.02
C GLY A 66 16.28 -3.19 -5.68
N GLY A 67 15.47 -3.37 -4.64
CA GLY A 67 14.48 -2.41 -4.20
C GLY A 67 15.03 -1.33 -3.25
N THR A 68 14.24 -0.30 -3.04
CA THR A 68 14.53 0.77 -2.07
C THR A 68 13.75 0.53 -0.78
N ALA A 69 14.45 0.54 0.36
CA ALA A 69 13.84 0.43 1.68
C ALA A 69 14.28 1.58 2.59
N VAL A 70 13.33 2.16 3.31
CA VAL A 70 13.55 3.19 4.33
C VAL A 70 13.19 2.65 5.71
N MET A 71 14.06 2.91 6.68
CA MET A 71 13.81 2.56 8.08
C MET A 71 12.81 3.54 8.69
N THR A 72 11.85 3.00 9.41
CA THR A 72 10.83 3.77 10.14
C THR A 72 10.80 3.33 11.59
N ARG A 73 10.21 4.12 12.45
CA ARG A 73 10.05 3.76 13.87
C ARG A 73 9.24 2.47 14.02
N PRO A 74 9.59 1.58 14.95
CA PRO A 74 8.85 0.33 15.16
C PRO A 74 7.47 0.55 15.80
N ASP A 75 7.29 1.66 16.53
CA ASP A 75 6.14 1.97 17.36
C ASP A 75 5.00 2.73 16.62
N HIS A 76 5.02 2.76 15.29
CA HIS A 76 3.90 3.31 14.53
C HIS A 76 2.61 2.52 14.79
N PRO A 77 1.50 3.18 15.20
CA PRO A 77 0.27 2.49 15.57
C PRO A 77 -0.42 1.81 14.40
N SER A 78 -0.26 2.34 13.17
CA SER A 78 -0.86 1.78 11.96
C SER A 78 0.10 1.77 10.77
N GLY A 79 -0.31 1.07 9.69
CA GLY A 79 0.39 1.12 8.41
C GLY A 79 0.40 2.53 7.80
N SER A 80 -0.68 3.28 7.95
CA SER A 80 -0.79 4.66 7.46
C SER A 80 0.16 5.60 8.18
N ASP A 81 0.31 5.46 9.52
CA ASP A 81 1.29 6.25 10.28
C ASP A 81 2.72 5.94 9.84
N ARG A 82 3.01 4.66 9.52
CA ARG A 82 4.30 4.25 8.97
C ARG A 82 4.55 4.86 7.59
N VAL A 83 3.54 4.85 6.72
CA VAL A 83 3.60 5.48 5.39
C VAL A 83 3.89 6.96 5.53
N PHE A 84 3.20 7.66 6.44
CA PHE A 84 3.45 9.08 6.67
C PHE A 84 4.86 9.35 7.21
N GLY A 85 5.34 8.57 8.17
CA GLY A 85 6.71 8.67 8.69
C GLY A 85 7.77 8.39 7.61
N ALA A 86 7.52 7.44 6.73
CA ALA A 86 8.38 7.16 5.58
C ALA A 86 8.40 8.33 4.59
N LEU A 87 7.21 8.88 4.26
CA LEU A 87 7.07 10.03 3.37
C LEU A 87 7.91 11.21 3.83
N GLN A 88 7.87 11.56 5.12
CA GLN A 88 8.67 12.65 5.68
C GLN A 88 10.18 12.44 5.50
N THR A 89 10.63 11.19 5.41
CA THR A 89 12.05 10.84 5.23
C THR A 89 12.45 10.84 3.76
N VAL A 90 11.60 10.30 2.87
CA VAL A 90 11.95 10.11 1.46
C VAL A 90 11.58 11.29 0.58
N ASP A 91 10.64 12.11 1.01
CA ASP A 91 10.18 13.31 0.30
C ASP A 91 10.01 14.52 1.25
N PRO A 92 11.08 14.96 1.91
CA PRO A 92 11.02 16.09 2.85
C PRO A 92 10.66 17.42 2.17
N ASP A 93 10.88 17.52 0.87
CA ASP A 93 10.61 18.72 0.07
C ASP A 93 9.21 18.72 -0.57
N GLY A 94 8.44 17.65 -0.43
CA GLY A 94 7.09 17.54 -1.01
C GLY A 94 7.06 17.57 -2.55
N LYS A 95 7.94 16.82 -3.19
CA LYS A 95 8.07 16.76 -4.65
C LYS A 95 7.04 15.85 -5.30
N HIS A 96 6.52 14.87 -4.53
CA HIS A 96 5.50 13.95 -5.00
C HIS A 96 4.11 14.54 -4.80
N ASP A 97 3.27 14.42 -5.81
CA ASP A 97 1.91 15.01 -5.85
C ASP A 97 0.82 14.04 -5.38
N ALA A 98 1.15 12.77 -5.16
CA ALA A 98 0.30 11.77 -4.52
C ALA A 98 1.12 10.67 -3.85
N VAL A 99 0.51 10.03 -2.85
CA VAL A 99 1.09 8.85 -2.18
C VAL A 99 0.13 7.68 -2.35
N ILE A 100 0.65 6.58 -2.90
CA ILE A 100 -0.09 5.32 -3.06
C ILE A 100 0.39 4.36 -1.97
N ASN A 101 -0.50 4.00 -1.06
CA ASN A 101 -0.25 3.02 -0.01
C ASN A 101 -0.60 1.62 -0.52
N VAL A 102 0.39 0.80 -0.83
CA VAL A 102 0.20 -0.62 -1.18
C VAL A 102 0.51 -1.47 0.04
N GLN A 103 -0.50 -2.19 0.54
CA GLN A 103 -0.33 -3.02 1.73
C GLN A 103 0.74 -4.10 1.53
N GLY A 104 1.69 -4.20 2.48
CA GLY A 104 2.85 -5.10 2.41
C GLY A 104 2.53 -6.61 2.52
N ASP A 105 1.26 -6.99 2.45
CA ASP A 105 0.79 -8.38 2.53
C ASP A 105 -0.06 -8.83 1.33
N LEU A 106 0.09 -8.16 0.20
CA LEU A 106 -0.60 -8.43 -1.05
C LEU A 106 0.37 -8.91 -2.16
N PRO A 107 1.02 -10.09 -2.02
CA PRO A 107 2.06 -10.54 -2.96
C PRO A 107 1.53 -10.84 -4.37
N THR A 108 0.22 -11.02 -4.51
CA THR A 108 -0.44 -11.33 -5.78
C THR A 108 -1.32 -10.20 -6.31
N ILE A 109 -1.22 -9.00 -5.74
CA ILE A 109 -1.99 -7.85 -6.24
C ILE A 109 -1.68 -7.59 -7.71
N SER A 110 -2.72 -7.40 -8.52
CA SER A 110 -2.51 -7.00 -9.90
C SER A 110 -2.02 -5.56 -9.99
N PRO A 111 -1.00 -5.27 -10.81
CA PRO A 111 -0.59 -3.90 -11.10
C PRO A 111 -1.74 -3.00 -11.58
N ASP A 112 -2.69 -3.54 -12.34
CA ASP A 112 -3.85 -2.79 -12.82
C ASP A 112 -4.80 -2.39 -11.68
N VAL A 113 -4.88 -3.18 -10.62
CA VAL A 113 -5.63 -2.83 -9.40
C VAL A 113 -4.97 -1.61 -8.73
N ILE A 114 -3.64 -1.56 -8.65
CA ILE A 114 -2.93 -0.41 -8.10
C ILE A 114 -3.19 0.83 -8.97
N LYS A 115 -3.13 0.69 -10.30
CA LYS A 115 -3.41 1.78 -11.25
C LYS A 115 -4.82 2.33 -11.11
N ALA A 116 -5.81 1.48 -10.81
CA ALA A 116 -7.20 1.86 -10.69
C ALA A 116 -7.48 2.90 -9.58
N ALA A 117 -6.57 3.03 -8.60
CA ALA A 117 -6.69 4.04 -7.54
C ALA A 117 -6.39 5.48 -8.02
N VAL A 118 -5.76 5.67 -9.19
CA VAL A 118 -5.26 6.98 -9.62
C VAL A 118 -6.28 7.83 -10.40
N PRO A 119 -7.05 7.28 -11.35
CA PRO A 119 -7.95 8.08 -12.20
C PRO A 119 -8.95 8.99 -11.46
N PRO A 120 -9.51 8.60 -10.28
CA PRO A 120 -10.47 9.46 -9.59
C PRO A 120 -9.89 10.81 -9.13
N PHE A 121 -8.56 10.94 -9.00
CA PHE A 121 -7.92 12.24 -8.73
C PHE A 121 -8.05 13.26 -9.89
N GLY A 122 -8.59 12.85 -11.03
CA GLY A 122 -8.98 13.78 -12.09
C GLY A 122 -10.09 14.75 -11.67
N ASP A 123 -10.90 14.38 -10.67
CA ASP A 123 -11.85 15.25 -10.01
C ASP A 123 -11.12 16.10 -8.94
N SER A 124 -11.29 17.41 -8.99
CA SER A 124 -10.64 18.36 -8.07
C SER A 124 -11.16 18.28 -6.62
N GLU A 125 -12.32 17.69 -6.42
CA GLU A 125 -12.92 17.51 -5.11
C GLU A 125 -12.45 16.21 -4.39
N VAL A 126 -11.64 15.38 -5.08
CA VAL A 126 -11.14 14.12 -4.55
C VAL A 126 -9.76 14.30 -3.95
N ASP A 127 -9.65 14.15 -2.62
CA ASP A 127 -8.40 14.17 -1.87
C ASP A 127 -7.86 12.75 -1.57
N ILE A 128 -8.75 11.76 -1.43
CA ILE A 128 -8.41 10.38 -1.07
C ILE A 128 -9.21 9.41 -1.93
N THR A 129 -8.51 8.40 -2.45
CA THR A 129 -9.12 7.28 -3.15
C THR A 129 -8.86 5.98 -2.40
N THR A 130 -9.78 5.04 -2.46
CA THR A 130 -9.58 3.68 -1.96
C THR A 130 -10.27 2.67 -2.87
N LEU A 131 -9.69 1.49 -2.93
CA LEU A 131 -10.27 0.39 -3.68
C LEU A 131 -11.20 -0.42 -2.77
N ILE A 132 -12.36 -0.74 -3.29
CA ILE A 132 -13.34 -1.59 -2.62
C ILE A 132 -13.73 -2.75 -3.55
N CYS A 133 -14.21 -3.83 -2.96
CA CYS A 133 -14.85 -4.93 -3.69
C CYS A 133 -16.21 -5.22 -3.07
N GLU A 134 -17.10 -5.77 -3.88
CA GLU A 134 -18.40 -6.20 -3.40
C GLU A 134 -18.27 -7.38 -2.43
N ILE A 135 -19.02 -7.33 -1.32
CA ILE A 135 -19.15 -8.46 -0.39
C ILE A 135 -20.17 -9.42 -1.00
N THR A 136 -19.72 -10.58 -1.42
CA THR A 136 -20.56 -11.63 -2.03
C THR A 136 -21.09 -12.65 -1.02
N GLU A 137 -20.39 -12.81 0.11
CA GLU A 137 -20.76 -13.75 1.16
C GLU A 137 -21.50 -13.05 2.30
N ASP A 138 -22.73 -13.47 2.59
CA ASP A 138 -23.55 -12.86 3.66
C ASP A 138 -22.87 -12.91 5.04
N SER A 139 -22.07 -13.95 5.31
CA SER A 139 -21.28 -14.08 6.54
C SER A 139 -20.26 -12.96 6.72
N GLU A 140 -19.75 -12.37 5.66
CA GLU A 140 -18.78 -11.28 5.71
C GLU A 140 -19.42 -9.95 6.14
N LYS A 141 -20.71 -9.75 5.88
CA LYS A 141 -21.44 -8.53 6.24
C LYS A 141 -21.41 -8.25 7.76
N THR A 142 -21.45 -9.30 8.56
CA THR A 142 -21.47 -9.23 10.03
C THR A 142 -20.11 -9.59 10.66
N ASN A 143 -19.15 -10.09 9.89
CA ASN A 143 -17.84 -10.48 10.40
C ASN A 143 -17.02 -9.25 10.81
N PRO A 144 -16.62 -9.08 12.09
CA PRO A 144 -15.86 -7.92 12.55
C PRO A 144 -14.44 -7.84 11.98
N ASN A 145 -13.92 -8.93 11.41
CA ASN A 145 -12.59 -8.95 10.78
C ASN A 145 -12.61 -8.51 9.30
N VAL A 146 -13.79 -8.33 8.72
CA VAL A 146 -13.95 -7.80 7.36
C VAL A 146 -14.28 -6.31 7.47
N VAL A 147 -13.41 -5.47 6.92
CA VAL A 147 -13.63 -4.02 6.86
C VAL A 147 -14.70 -3.72 5.82
N LYS A 148 -15.68 -2.88 6.17
CA LYS A 148 -16.77 -2.47 5.29
C LYS A 148 -16.59 -1.02 4.88
N ALA A 149 -16.67 -0.75 3.58
CA ALA A 149 -16.86 0.59 3.07
C ALA A 149 -18.35 0.91 3.05
N VAL A 150 -18.76 1.93 3.80
CA VAL A 150 -20.14 2.45 3.78
C VAL A 150 -20.14 3.67 2.88
N VAL A 151 -20.71 3.53 1.71
CA VAL A 151 -20.82 4.62 0.73
C VAL A 151 -22.16 5.31 0.84
N GLY A 152 -22.16 6.65 0.89
CA GLY A 152 -23.36 7.46 0.72
C GLY A 152 -23.75 7.45 -0.75
N LEU A 153 -24.90 6.86 -1.06
CA LEU A 153 -25.47 6.92 -2.41
C LEU A 153 -26.05 8.34 -2.61
N SER A 154 -25.34 9.18 -3.35
CA SER A 154 -25.98 10.35 -3.94
C SER A 154 -26.94 9.89 -5.05
N PRO A 155 -28.17 10.38 -5.11
CA PRO A 155 -29.08 10.06 -6.21
C PRO A 155 -28.44 10.46 -7.54
N GLY A 156 -28.06 9.46 -8.35
CA GLY A 156 -27.53 9.69 -9.70
C GLY A 156 -26.14 9.15 -10.01
N ASN A 157 -25.36 8.71 -9.03
CA ASN A 157 -24.08 8.02 -9.28
C ASN A 157 -24.27 6.50 -9.11
N ASN A 158 -24.43 5.79 -10.20
CA ASN A 158 -24.18 4.35 -10.24
C ASN A 158 -22.66 4.13 -10.16
N CYS A 159 -22.23 3.33 -9.17
CA CYS A 159 -20.86 2.78 -9.14
C CYS A 159 -20.64 1.85 -10.32
#